data_51125e69b6feaf43214c0b30ec617280
#
_entry.id   51125e69b6feaf43214c0b30ec617280
#
_cell.length_a   1.000
_cell.length_b   1.000
_cell.length_c   1.000
_cell.angle_alpha   90.00
_cell.angle_beta   90.00
_cell.angle_gamma   90.00
#
_symmetry.space_group_name_H-M   'P 1'
#
loop_
_entity.id
_entity.type
_entity.pdbx_description
1 polymer ?
#
loop_
_entity_poly.entity_id
_entity_poly.type
_entity_poly.pdbx_seq_one_letter_code
_entity_poly.pdbx_strand_id
1 'polypeptide(L)'
;MGIYQRICYKTEDLFVKLLTKNQDNVLVKEKVQTYRSSKEAVKEQKRMKRKHAAEERQQQLEAQKAKEKQEVENLLKSIVIDSYTTYEFNEVRNNKAFFQSLIRNVFEPDERGLTFLFCEFDKSSKKEIKGYLIATNKRVWFVNKSFSFQQKFRYQTIRDIKWFNDGMLEKGLYMQYGVKRLEFDEIFDKEQMIRVANKILANI
;
A
#
# COMPACT_ATOMS: atom_id res chain seq x y z
N MET A 1 -23.41 -27.96 -23.50
CA MET A 1 -23.32 -27.48 -24.90
C MET A 1 -24.14 -26.20 -25.07
N GLY A 2 -23.52 -25.08 -25.47
CA GLY A 2 -24.23 -23.81 -25.66
C GLY A 2 -25.08 -23.80 -26.98
N ILE A 3 -26.09 -22.95 -27.02
CA ILE A 3 -26.97 -22.81 -28.20
C ILE A 3 -26.16 -22.51 -29.48
N TYR A 4 -25.18 -21.64 -29.41
CA TYR A 4 -24.27 -21.29 -30.51
C TYR A 4 -23.53 -22.50 -31.07
N GLN A 5 -23.03 -23.35 -30.21
CA GLN A 5 -22.28 -24.55 -30.57
C GLN A 5 -23.19 -25.59 -31.30
N ARG A 6 -24.47 -25.69 -30.86
CA ARG A 6 -25.44 -26.54 -31.53
C ARG A 6 -25.76 -26.05 -32.95
N ILE A 7 -25.85 -24.75 -33.16
CA ILE A 7 -26.08 -24.14 -34.48
C ILE A 7 -24.88 -24.40 -35.38
N CYS A 8 -23.65 -24.17 -34.90
CA CYS A 8 -22.44 -24.44 -35.68
C CYS A 8 -22.34 -25.91 -36.10
N TYR A 9 -22.61 -26.85 -35.20
CA TYR A 9 -22.56 -28.28 -35.55
C TYR A 9 -23.65 -28.69 -36.53
N LYS A 10 -24.86 -28.14 -36.47
CA LYS A 10 -25.88 -28.38 -37.49
C LYS A 10 -25.50 -27.87 -38.86
N THR A 11 -24.85 -26.72 -38.92
CA THR A 11 -24.38 -26.15 -40.20
C THR A 11 -23.22 -26.98 -40.77
N GLU A 12 -22.26 -27.39 -39.93
CA GLU A 12 -21.20 -28.31 -40.31
C GLU A 12 -21.74 -29.66 -40.84
N ASP A 13 -22.76 -30.23 -40.18
CA ASP A 13 -23.40 -31.49 -40.62
C ASP A 13 -24.06 -31.37 -41.99
N LEU A 14 -24.66 -30.23 -42.32
CA LEU A 14 -25.21 -29.96 -43.64
C LEU A 14 -24.12 -29.91 -44.71
N PHE A 15 -22.99 -29.23 -44.44
CA PHE A 15 -21.86 -29.17 -45.34
C PHE A 15 -21.23 -30.55 -45.55
N VAL A 16 -20.99 -31.31 -44.45
CA VAL A 16 -20.48 -32.67 -44.54
C VAL A 16 -21.38 -33.55 -45.41
N LYS A 17 -22.73 -33.51 -45.25
CA LYS A 17 -23.65 -34.26 -46.09
C LYS A 17 -23.58 -33.88 -47.59
N LEU A 18 -23.40 -32.60 -47.89
CA LEU A 18 -23.25 -32.12 -49.27
C LEU A 18 -21.96 -32.60 -49.93
N LEU A 19 -20.85 -32.54 -49.16
CA LEU A 19 -19.52 -32.91 -49.69
C LEU A 19 -19.31 -34.43 -49.79
N THR A 20 -19.98 -35.22 -49.00
CA THR A 20 -19.79 -36.66 -48.87
C THR A 20 -20.93 -37.49 -49.52
N LYS A 21 -21.63 -36.92 -50.51
CA LYS A 21 -22.80 -37.49 -51.14
C LYS A 21 -22.61 -38.93 -51.73
N ASN A 22 -21.35 -39.28 -52.02
CA ASN A 22 -20.97 -40.58 -52.62
C ASN A 22 -20.10 -41.43 -51.67
N GLN A 23 -20.03 -41.10 -50.34
CA GLN A 23 -19.25 -41.86 -49.34
C GLN A 23 -20.16 -42.56 -48.35
N ASP A 24 -19.58 -43.61 -47.69
CA ASP A 24 -20.33 -44.32 -46.65
C ASP A 24 -20.64 -43.37 -45.45
N ASN A 25 -21.95 -43.14 -45.31
CA ASN A 25 -22.47 -42.20 -44.27
C ASN A 25 -22.08 -42.58 -42.85
N VAL A 26 -21.81 -43.83 -42.53
CA VAL A 26 -21.43 -44.30 -41.19
C VAL A 26 -20.00 -43.90 -40.88
N LEU A 27 -19.06 -44.20 -41.77
CA LEU A 27 -17.65 -43.85 -41.63
C LEU A 27 -17.40 -42.33 -41.58
N VAL A 28 -18.17 -41.58 -42.34
CA VAL A 28 -18.09 -40.09 -42.30
C VAL A 28 -18.56 -39.53 -40.98
N LYS A 29 -19.64 -40.04 -40.44
CA LYS A 29 -20.13 -39.62 -39.11
C LYS A 29 -19.15 -39.92 -37.99
N GLU A 30 -18.57 -41.12 -37.99
CA GLU A 30 -17.54 -41.46 -36.98
C GLU A 30 -16.32 -40.54 -37.06
N LYS A 31 -15.78 -40.28 -38.25
CA LYS A 31 -14.67 -39.35 -38.45
C LYS A 31 -14.97 -37.93 -37.96
N VAL A 32 -16.15 -37.43 -38.26
CA VAL A 32 -16.60 -36.09 -37.79
C VAL A 32 -16.76 -36.08 -36.30
N GLN A 33 -17.29 -37.10 -35.68
CA GLN A 33 -17.45 -37.19 -34.22
C GLN A 33 -16.14 -37.29 -33.50
N THR A 34 -15.19 -38.09 -34.01
CA THR A 34 -13.82 -38.21 -33.51
C THR A 34 -13.08 -36.85 -33.58
N TYR A 35 -13.20 -36.16 -34.72
CA TYR A 35 -12.60 -34.83 -34.88
C TYR A 35 -13.21 -33.79 -33.90
N ARG A 36 -14.52 -33.78 -33.73
CA ARG A 36 -15.18 -32.89 -32.77
C ARG A 36 -14.76 -33.15 -31.33
N SER A 37 -14.73 -34.42 -30.92
CA SER A 37 -14.30 -34.78 -29.57
C SER A 37 -12.84 -34.43 -29.30
N SER A 38 -11.95 -34.64 -30.26
CA SER A 38 -10.55 -34.24 -30.15
C SER A 38 -10.40 -32.70 -30.04
N LYS A 39 -11.15 -31.95 -30.85
CA LYS A 39 -11.15 -30.48 -30.83
C LYS A 39 -11.71 -29.93 -29.51
N GLU A 40 -12.77 -30.54 -28.98
CA GLU A 40 -13.33 -30.18 -27.66
C GLU A 40 -12.35 -30.51 -26.52
N ALA A 41 -11.68 -31.66 -26.55
CA ALA A 41 -10.67 -32.03 -25.57
C ALA A 41 -9.50 -31.04 -25.56
N VAL A 42 -8.98 -30.64 -26.74
CA VAL A 42 -7.93 -29.63 -26.86
C VAL A 42 -8.40 -28.26 -26.30
N LYS A 43 -9.62 -27.87 -26.62
CA LYS A 43 -10.21 -26.61 -26.12
C LYS A 43 -10.36 -26.62 -24.59
N GLU A 44 -10.84 -27.73 -24.05
CA GLU A 44 -10.97 -27.88 -22.56
C GLU A 44 -9.62 -27.92 -21.89
N GLN A 45 -8.63 -28.63 -22.44
CA GLN A 45 -7.27 -28.64 -21.92
C GLN A 45 -6.64 -27.22 -21.92
N LYS A 46 -6.87 -26.44 -22.98
CA LYS A 46 -6.41 -25.04 -23.05
C LYS A 46 -7.12 -24.16 -22.04
N ARG A 47 -8.41 -24.40 -21.80
CA ARG A 47 -9.20 -23.69 -20.78
C ARG A 47 -8.69 -23.99 -19.37
N MET A 48 -8.44 -25.27 -19.07
CA MET A 48 -7.87 -25.69 -17.78
C MET A 48 -6.50 -25.12 -17.52
N LYS A 49 -5.60 -25.15 -18.54
CA LYS A 49 -4.28 -24.51 -18.43
C LYS A 49 -4.37 -23.01 -18.14
N ARG A 50 -5.30 -22.30 -18.79
CA ARG A 50 -5.50 -20.85 -18.54
C ARG A 50 -6.04 -20.60 -17.13
N LYS A 51 -6.95 -21.45 -16.66
CA LYS A 51 -7.52 -21.34 -15.31
C LYS A 51 -6.43 -21.56 -14.25
N HIS A 52 -5.66 -22.63 -14.40
CA HIS A 52 -4.53 -22.95 -13.51
C HIS A 52 -3.49 -21.83 -13.46
N ALA A 53 -3.08 -21.32 -14.63
CA ALA A 53 -2.14 -20.19 -14.70
C ALA A 53 -2.69 -18.90 -14.07
N ALA A 54 -4.01 -18.68 -14.11
CA ALA A 54 -4.64 -17.54 -13.45
C ALA A 54 -4.64 -17.71 -11.92
N GLU A 55 -4.96 -18.90 -11.44
CA GLU A 55 -4.92 -19.26 -10.02
C GLU A 55 -3.51 -19.14 -9.43
N GLU A 56 -2.49 -19.65 -10.13
CA GLU A 56 -1.08 -19.51 -9.74
C GLU A 56 -0.65 -18.04 -9.64
N ARG A 57 -1.03 -17.21 -10.62
CA ARG A 57 -0.73 -15.78 -10.58
C ARG A 57 -1.38 -15.09 -9.40
N GLN A 58 -2.63 -15.44 -9.10
CA GLN A 58 -3.34 -14.88 -7.96
C GLN A 58 -2.67 -15.27 -6.64
N GLN A 59 -2.32 -16.55 -6.45
CA GLN A 59 -1.60 -17.03 -5.28
C GLN A 59 -0.24 -16.34 -5.10
N GLN A 60 0.53 -16.15 -6.18
CA GLN A 60 1.81 -15.44 -6.14
C GLN A 60 1.61 -13.99 -5.71
N LEU A 61 0.57 -13.32 -6.22
CA LEU A 61 0.28 -11.93 -5.89
C LEU A 61 -0.17 -11.76 -4.43
N GLU A 62 -0.95 -12.69 -3.92
CA GLU A 62 -1.36 -12.72 -2.50
C GLU A 62 -0.17 -12.99 -1.57
N ALA A 63 0.70 -13.92 -1.93
CA ALA A 63 1.92 -14.22 -1.20
C ALA A 63 2.88 -13.01 -1.18
N GLN A 64 2.99 -12.29 -2.29
CA GLN A 64 3.81 -11.07 -2.36
C GLN A 64 3.24 -9.96 -1.48
N LYS A 65 1.92 -9.73 -1.53
CA LYS A 65 1.24 -8.75 -0.65
C LYS A 65 1.40 -9.10 0.83
N ALA A 66 1.30 -10.38 1.18
CA ALA A 66 1.48 -10.83 2.56
C ALA A 66 2.92 -10.56 3.06
N LYS A 67 3.93 -10.85 2.24
CA LYS A 67 5.34 -10.55 2.56
C LYS A 67 5.57 -9.04 2.75
N GLU A 68 5.06 -8.24 1.81
CA GLU A 68 5.17 -6.78 1.90
C GLU A 68 4.52 -6.23 3.18
N LYS A 69 3.32 -6.72 3.52
CA LYS A 69 2.64 -6.35 4.76
C LYS A 69 3.46 -6.69 5.99
N GLN A 70 4.03 -7.89 6.03
CA GLN A 70 4.87 -8.33 7.15
C GLN A 70 6.15 -7.49 7.31
N GLU A 71 6.80 -7.11 6.19
CA GLU A 71 7.96 -6.21 6.22
C GLU A 71 7.59 -4.84 6.79
N VAL A 72 6.47 -4.26 6.37
CA VAL A 72 5.97 -2.97 6.88
C VAL A 72 5.64 -3.06 8.37
N GLU A 73 4.96 -4.11 8.81
CA GLU A 73 4.63 -4.32 10.22
C GLU A 73 5.89 -4.49 11.10
N ASN A 74 6.90 -5.20 10.61
CA ASN A 74 8.16 -5.34 11.32
C ASN A 74 8.89 -3.99 11.46
N LEU A 75 8.86 -3.17 10.42
CA LEU A 75 9.44 -1.84 10.45
C LEU A 75 8.65 -0.91 11.40
N LEU A 76 7.32 -0.98 11.37
CA LEU A 76 6.45 -0.22 12.27
C LEU A 76 6.71 -0.52 13.75
N LYS A 77 6.93 -1.77 14.14
CA LYS A 77 7.27 -2.14 15.52
C LYS A 77 8.53 -1.45 16.06
N SER A 78 9.42 -1.01 15.17
CA SER A 78 10.62 -0.25 15.55
C SER A 78 10.36 1.26 15.63
N ILE A 79 9.28 1.75 14.99
CA ILE A 79 8.95 3.17 14.87
C ILE A 79 7.79 3.57 15.78
N VAL A 80 6.86 2.64 16.06
CA VAL A 80 5.68 2.87 16.91
C VAL A 80 5.58 1.74 17.92
N ILE A 81 5.80 2.05 19.20
CA ILE A 81 5.82 1.04 20.30
C ILE A 81 4.41 0.49 20.54
N ASP A 82 3.41 1.36 20.48
CA ASP A 82 2.00 1.02 20.72
C ASP A 82 1.30 0.57 19.42
N SER A 83 -0.03 0.57 19.42
CA SER A 83 -0.80 0.35 18.20
C SER A 83 -0.54 1.44 17.16
N TYR A 84 -0.28 1.05 15.93
CA TYR A 84 -0.15 1.97 14.80
C TYR A 84 -1.51 2.29 14.16
N THR A 85 -1.61 3.43 13.47
CA THR A 85 -2.77 3.83 12.70
C THR A 85 -2.67 3.39 11.24
N THR A 86 -3.79 3.48 10.52
CA THR A 86 -3.79 3.25 9.06
C THR A 86 -2.91 4.26 8.33
N TYR A 87 -2.85 5.51 8.82
CA TYR A 87 -1.96 6.54 8.31
C TYR A 87 -0.50 6.11 8.43
N GLU A 88 -0.05 5.72 9.63
CA GLU A 88 1.32 5.28 9.90
C GLU A 88 1.72 4.07 9.06
N PHE A 89 0.81 3.10 8.91
CA PHE A 89 1.03 1.95 8.04
C PHE A 89 1.26 2.36 6.58
N ASN A 90 0.42 3.22 6.03
CA ASN A 90 0.52 3.66 4.64
C ASN A 90 1.78 4.50 4.41
N GLU A 91 2.13 5.39 5.34
CA GLU A 91 3.35 6.19 5.25
C GLU A 91 4.62 5.34 5.27
N VAL A 92 4.71 4.36 6.19
CA VAL A 92 5.85 3.44 6.25
C VAL A 92 5.92 2.57 4.99
N ARG A 93 4.78 2.08 4.49
CA ARG A 93 4.73 1.29 3.26
C ARG A 93 5.27 2.07 2.06
N ASN A 94 4.88 3.34 1.94
CA ASN A 94 5.24 4.18 0.81
C ASN A 94 6.68 4.74 0.91
N ASN A 95 7.26 4.80 2.12
CA ASN A 95 8.54 5.43 2.39
C ASN A 95 9.50 4.51 3.18
N LYS A 96 9.50 3.19 2.91
CA LYS A 96 10.29 2.17 3.65
C LYS A 96 11.76 2.57 3.83
N ALA A 97 12.42 3.01 2.76
CA ALA A 97 13.83 3.37 2.78
C ALA A 97 14.12 4.54 3.75
N PHE A 98 13.23 5.53 3.80
CA PHE A 98 13.34 6.64 4.75
C PHE A 98 13.27 6.13 6.19
N PHE A 99 12.26 5.34 6.53
CA PHE A 99 12.08 4.86 7.90
C PHE A 99 13.18 3.88 8.35
N GLN A 100 13.71 3.05 7.45
CA GLN A 100 14.88 2.22 7.71
C GLN A 100 16.12 3.07 8.03
N SER A 101 16.35 4.13 7.25
CA SER A 101 17.45 5.06 7.46
C SER A 101 17.27 5.89 8.73
N LEU A 102 16.04 6.28 9.06
CA LEU A 102 15.69 6.99 10.29
C LEU A 102 16.12 6.18 11.54
N ILE A 103 15.72 4.91 11.61
CA ILE A 103 16.07 4.03 12.73
C ILE A 103 17.59 3.84 12.84
N ARG A 104 18.26 3.66 11.70
CA ARG A 104 19.69 3.37 11.68
C ARG A 104 20.57 4.57 11.98
N ASN A 105 20.20 5.75 11.48
CA ASN A 105 21.08 6.91 11.40
C ASN A 105 20.69 8.07 12.32
N VAL A 106 19.44 8.11 12.79
CA VAL A 106 18.90 9.24 13.58
C VAL A 106 18.58 8.83 15.01
N PHE A 107 17.93 7.69 15.18
CA PHE A 107 17.59 7.22 16.52
C PHE A 107 18.83 6.78 17.28
N GLU A 108 18.89 7.17 18.55
CA GLU A 108 19.92 6.69 19.47
C GLU A 108 19.64 5.22 19.87
N PRO A 109 20.65 4.51 20.41
CA PRO A 109 20.40 3.22 21.06
C PRO A 109 19.26 3.35 22.09
N ASP A 110 18.33 2.43 22.11
CA ASP A 110 17.13 2.42 22.97
C ASP A 110 16.10 3.54 22.68
N GLU A 111 16.30 4.34 21.66
CA GLU A 111 15.30 5.30 21.19
C GLU A 111 14.28 4.60 20.29
N ARG A 112 13.00 4.75 20.64
CA ARG A 112 11.88 4.15 19.90
C ARG A 112 10.81 5.20 19.62
N GLY A 113 10.25 5.16 18.42
CA GLY A 113 9.17 6.05 18.07
C GLY A 113 7.88 5.69 18.81
N LEU A 114 7.09 6.69 19.11
CA LEU A 114 5.76 6.57 19.68
C LEU A 114 4.68 6.80 18.62
N THR A 115 4.92 7.77 17.75
CA THR A 115 4.05 8.15 16.62
C THR A 115 4.78 9.18 15.75
N PHE A 116 4.27 9.42 14.56
CA PHE A 116 4.82 10.42 13.66
C PHE A 116 3.74 10.97 12.72
N LEU A 117 4.02 12.13 12.12
CA LEU A 117 3.22 12.68 11.02
C LEU A 117 4.12 13.41 10.01
N PHE A 118 3.67 13.47 8.77
CA PHE A 118 4.28 14.28 7.73
C PHE A 118 3.67 15.68 7.76
N CYS A 119 4.53 16.71 7.76
CA CYS A 119 4.13 18.11 7.85
C CYS A 119 5.18 19.02 7.23
N GLU A 120 4.87 20.28 7.16
CA GLU A 120 5.79 21.35 6.85
C GLU A 120 6.23 22.04 8.14
N PHE A 121 7.50 22.34 8.28
CA PHE A 121 8.08 23.05 9.44
C PHE A 121 8.57 24.42 9.03
N ASP A 122 7.97 25.44 9.62
CA ASP A 122 8.38 26.82 9.47
C ASP A 122 9.64 27.12 10.27
N LYS A 123 10.79 27.00 9.63
CA LYS A 123 12.06 27.36 10.25
C LYS A 123 12.22 28.88 10.38
N SER A 124 11.64 29.65 9.45
CA SER A 124 11.60 31.11 9.43
C SER A 124 10.53 31.54 8.42
N SER A 125 10.08 32.80 8.47
CA SER A 125 9.09 33.38 7.55
C SER A 125 9.39 33.24 6.04
N LYS A 126 10.55 32.66 5.66
CA LYS A 126 10.99 32.46 4.27
C LYS A 126 11.46 31.05 3.98
N LYS A 127 11.43 30.14 4.94
CA LYS A 127 11.99 28.79 4.77
C LYS A 127 11.12 27.74 5.43
N GLU A 128 10.33 27.12 4.62
CA GLU A 128 9.48 25.96 4.91
C GLU A 128 10.23 24.66 4.55
N ILE A 129 10.12 23.65 5.37
CA ILE A 129 10.82 22.39 5.17
C ILE A 129 9.83 21.25 5.38
N LYS A 130 9.57 20.45 4.33
CA LYS A 130 8.72 19.25 4.39
C LYS A 130 9.47 18.07 4.99
N GLY A 131 8.83 17.42 5.96
CA GLY A 131 9.45 16.31 6.67
C GLY A 131 8.48 15.59 7.63
N TYR A 132 9.05 14.78 8.48
CA TYR A 132 8.31 14.06 9.51
C TYR A 132 8.57 14.66 10.89
N LEU A 133 7.50 14.99 11.61
CA LEU A 133 7.53 15.24 13.05
C LEU A 133 7.32 13.89 13.74
N ILE A 134 8.27 13.48 14.58
CA ILE A 134 8.34 12.13 15.16
C ILE A 134 8.48 12.27 16.67
N ALA A 135 7.48 11.81 17.41
CA ALA A 135 7.59 11.68 18.86
C ALA A 135 8.27 10.33 19.20
N THR A 136 9.30 10.36 20.04
CA THR A 136 9.96 9.15 20.52
C THR A 136 9.84 9.05 22.04
N ASN A 137 10.31 7.98 22.64
CA ASN A 137 10.41 7.85 24.10
C ASN A 137 11.42 8.79 24.77
N LYS A 138 12.29 9.46 24.00
CA LYS A 138 13.34 10.34 24.53
C LYS A 138 13.13 11.82 24.17
N ARG A 139 12.56 12.11 23.01
CA ARG A 139 12.47 13.46 22.45
C ARG A 139 11.51 13.52 21.25
N VAL A 140 11.34 14.71 20.71
CA VAL A 140 10.67 14.91 19.43
C VAL A 140 11.73 15.22 18.38
N TRP A 141 11.62 14.59 17.21
CA TRP A 141 12.44 14.84 16.04
C TRP A 141 11.61 15.52 14.94
N PHE A 142 12.25 16.42 14.20
CA PHE A 142 11.82 16.78 12.86
C PHE A 142 12.92 16.40 11.88
N VAL A 143 12.59 15.61 10.86
CA VAL A 143 13.55 15.08 9.88
C VAL A 143 12.96 15.17 8.49
N ASN A 144 13.65 15.84 7.58
CA ASN A 144 13.22 15.86 6.18
C ASN A 144 13.59 14.56 5.44
N LYS A 145 12.90 14.26 4.34
CA LYS A 145 13.07 12.98 3.62
C LYS A 145 14.50 12.75 3.10
N SER A 146 15.27 13.81 2.84
CA SER A 146 16.66 13.70 2.36
C SER A 146 17.69 13.62 3.49
N PHE A 147 17.28 13.70 4.76
CA PHE A 147 18.16 13.78 5.93
C PHE A 147 19.11 15.00 5.95
N SER A 148 18.95 15.94 5.01
CA SER A 148 19.75 17.17 4.97
C SER A 148 19.38 18.17 6.07
N PHE A 149 18.20 18.01 6.67
CA PHE A 149 17.76 18.79 7.81
C PHE A 149 17.19 17.87 8.88
N GLN A 150 17.76 18.00 10.08
CA GLN A 150 17.35 17.24 11.27
C GLN A 150 17.34 18.20 12.47
N GLN A 151 16.27 18.19 13.22
CA GLN A 151 16.17 18.98 14.45
C GLN A 151 15.56 18.15 15.57
N LYS A 152 16.16 18.23 16.77
CA LYS A 152 15.68 17.55 17.98
C LYS A 152 15.13 18.55 18.98
N PHE A 153 14.04 18.17 19.60
CA PHE A 153 13.37 18.95 20.64
C PHE A 153 13.27 18.09 21.90
N ARG A 154 13.87 18.54 22.99
CA ARG A 154 13.84 17.84 24.29
C ARG A 154 12.48 18.08 24.95
N TYR A 155 11.85 17.04 25.49
CA TYR A 155 10.59 17.14 26.20
C TYR A 155 10.61 18.18 27.34
N GLN A 156 11.68 18.21 28.13
CA GLN A 156 11.84 19.16 29.26
C GLN A 156 11.83 20.64 28.82
N THR A 157 12.04 20.92 27.53
CA THR A 157 12.02 22.28 26.98
C THR A 157 10.71 22.62 26.29
N ILE A 158 9.93 21.60 25.90
CA ILE A 158 8.60 21.77 25.35
C ILE A 158 7.66 22.16 26.50
N ARG A 159 7.00 23.29 26.40
CA ARG A 159 6.05 23.80 27.42
C ARG A 159 4.63 23.46 27.10
N ASP A 160 4.29 23.41 25.81
CA ASP A 160 2.93 23.18 25.34
C ASP A 160 2.95 22.77 23.86
N ILE A 161 1.90 22.07 23.44
CA ILE A 161 1.62 21.81 22.03
C ILE A 161 0.13 21.96 21.80
N LYS A 162 -0.25 22.76 20.80
CA LYS A 162 -1.65 23.04 20.45
C LYS A 162 -1.85 22.80 18.97
N TRP A 163 -2.95 22.20 18.64
CA TRP A 163 -3.39 22.17 17.25
C TRP A 163 -4.15 23.45 16.89
N PHE A 164 -4.04 23.88 15.67
CA PHE A 164 -4.80 24.99 15.10
C PHE A 164 -5.47 24.57 13.79
N ASN A 165 -6.52 25.31 13.45
CA ASN A 165 -7.22 25.19 12.19
C ASN A 165 -7.54 26.61 11.75
N ASP A 166 -6.77 27.13 10.79
CA ASP A 166 -6.96 28.46 10.23
C ASP A 166 -7.67 28.32 8.88
N GLY A 167 -8.95 28.70 8.87
CA GLY A 167 -9.80 28.62 7.70
C GLY A 167 -10.09 27.19 7.23
N MET A 168 -10.27 27.01 5.93
CA MET A 168 -10.69 25.75 5.32
C MET A 168 -9.51 24.82 4.94
N LEU A 169 -8.30 25.32 4.87
CA LEU A 169 -7.17 24.62 4.27
C LEU A 169 -5.96 24.44 5.20
N GLU A 170 -5.72 25.34 6.16
CA GLU A 170 -4.54 25.27 7.00
C GLU A 170 -4.82 24.61 8.34
N LYS A 171 -4.21 23.45 8.56
CA LYS A 171 -4.24 22.72 9.83
C LYS A 171 -2.82 22.41 10.25
N GLY A 172 -2.54 22.62 11.54
CA GLY A 172 -1.20 22.43 12.02
C GLY A 172 -1.11 22.32 13.54
N LEU A 173 0.14 22.31 14.00
CA LEU A 173 0.53 22.24 15.40
C LEU A 173 1.43 23.42 15.74
N TYR A 174 1.12 24.13 16.82
CA TYR A 174 2.05 25.05 17.48
C TYR A 174 2.73 24.33 18.63
N MET A 175 4.04 24.27 18.62
CA MET A 175 4.85 23.73 19.73
C MET A 175 5.59 24.88 20.43
N GLN A 176 5.30 25.10 21.69
CA GLN A 176 6.03 26.08 22.52
C GLN A 176 7.32 25.44 23.05
N TYR A 177 8.45 25.78 22.39
CA TYR A 177 9.77 25.29 22.76
C TYR A 177 10.59 26.37 23.48
N GLY A 178 10.62 26.31 24.81
CA GLY A 178 11.13 27.39 25.64
C GLY A 178 10.35 28.69 25.41
N VAL A 179 10.99 29.73 24.91
CA VAL A 179 10.38 31.03 24.57
C VAL A 179 9.91 31.11 23.12
N LYS A 180 10.26 30.14 22.29
CA LYS A 180 9.93 30.14 20.85
C LYS A 180 8.67 29.35 20.60
N ARG A 181 7.80 29.88 19.72
CA ARG A 181 6.72 29.15 19.12
C ARG A 181 7.16 28.60 17.78
N LEU A 182 7.08 27.30 17.62
CA LEU A 182 7.38 26.58 16.38
C LEU A 182 6.08 26.14 15.74
N GLU A 183 6.01 26.22 14.42
CA GLU A 183 4.83 25.93 13.62
C GLU A 183 5.09 24.76 12.70
N PHE A 184 4.13 23.84 12.69
CA PHE A 184 4.11 22.65 11.83
C PHE A 184 2.74 22.61 11.17
N ASP A 185 2.68 22.80 9.88
CA ASP A 185 1.44 22.93 9.11
C ASP A 185 1.34 21.94 7.95
N GLU A 186 0.45 22.18 6.99
CA GLU A 186 0.11 21.25 5.90
C GLU A 186 -0.23 19.82 6.41
N ILE A 187 -0.90 19.73 7.55
CA ILE A 187 -1.30 18.43 8.13
C ILE A 187 -2.69 18.05 7.64
N PHE A 188 -2.76 17.06 6.76
CA PHE A 188 -4.04 16.64 6.16
C PHE A 188 -4.83 15.65 7.03
N ASP A 189 -4.16 14.83 7.85
CA ASP A 189 -4.80 13.85 8.74
C ASP A 189 -4.98 14.43 10.14
N LYS A 190 -6.22 14.85 10.43
CA LYS A 190 -6.58 15.44 11.73
C LYS A 190 -6.43 14.46 12.90
N GLU A 191 -6.80 13.19 12.71
CA GLU A 191 -6.73 12.19 13.79
C GLU A 191 -5.27 11.90 14.14
N GLN A 192 -4.43 11.77 13.12
CA GLN A 192 -3.00 11.58 13.32
C GLN A 192 -2.34 12.81 13.96
N MET A 193 -2.74 14.02 13.58
CA MET A 193 -2.28 15.27 14.19
C MET A 193 -2.59 15.31 15.70
N ILE A 194 -3.83 15.00 16.08
CA ILE A 194 -4.25 14.96 17.47
C ILE A 194 -3.49 13.86 18.24
N ARG A 195 -3.27 12.69 17.62
CA ARG A 195 -2.51 11.61 18.20
C ARG A 195 -1.08 12.02 18.52
N VAL A 196 -0.40 12.67 17.59
CA VAL A 196 0.99 13.15 17.78
C VAL A 196 1.03 14.22 18.89
N ALA A 197 0.11 15.18 18.87
CA ALA A 197 0.03 16.19 19.91
C ALA A 197 -0.15 15.56 21.31
N ASN A 198 -1.10 14.64 21.46
CA ASN A 198 -1.36 13.95 22.72
C ASN A 198 -0.19 13.11 23.21
N LYS A 199 0.53 12.42 22.28
CA LYS A 199 1.74 11.67 22.64
C LYS A 199 2.87 12.59 23.09
N ILE A 200 3.04 13.78 22.50
CA ILE A 200 4.02 14.77 22.95
C ILE A 200 3.60 15.31 24.33
N LEU A 201 2.34 15.69 24.52
CA LEU A 201 1.80 16.20 25.79
C LEU A 201 1.96 15.20 26.95
N ALA A 202 1.83 13.92 26.68
CA ALA A 202 1.99 12.87 27.70
C ALA A 202 3.46 12.66 28.14
N ASN A 203 4.43 13.26 27.46
CA ASN A 203 5.87 13.12 27.73
C ASN A 203 6.59 14.42 28.15
N ILE A 204 5.84 15.53 28.30
CA ILE A 204 6.36 16.83 28.78
C ILE A 204 6.14 17.06 30.26
#